data_f0821d608413a5734a16d4163df4a248
#
_entry.id   f0821d608413a5734a16d4163df4a248
#
_cell.length_a   1.000
_cell.length_b   1.000
_cell.length_c   1.000
_cell.angle_alpha   90.00
_cell.angle_beta   90.00
_cell.angle_gamma   90.00
#
_symmetry.space_group_name_H-M   'P 1'
#
loop_
_entity.id
_entity.type
_entity.pdbx_description
1 polymer ?
#
loop_
_entity_poly.entity_id
_entity_poly.type
_entity_poly.pdbx_seq_one_letter_code
_entity_poly.pdbx_strand_id
1 'polypeptide(L)'
;MNARSRWTQAAACGVLLLVAACGSAQEQSDDPAKSSSQVAQGNGSDKVGSGKTTTVGDVAVQAPGKLTGALLSSDVLVYSQNTLDKGTIANIKKIKGVTAVEPISMGQFFVDEQEVTYAAVHPDTFRRFTPPGTAQTQAVWNRVADGEIAVEPAIGKKLQQKNGFMKLGNESAARNIHIGAYAEILPPTVAKRINAIVNYKWADKLGMREDNAMLVSMGVTSPQSIRKQLQKYAGTKASVQILGPDLDIHATQTAFLTGGNVAAAVGSFSYKANPDGTVNPDPRWVGAKITTEEMPIIGKVTGNRVMLPQLKAALGEVVTRGLSSKIYHYDGCYVPRFIAHDPAKGLSFHTFGTAIDLNAAANQRGTVGQMDRGVVDIFRKWGFAWGGDWHYTDPMHFELAKLVQVR
;
A
#
# COMPACT_ATOMS: atom_id res chain seq x y z
N MET A 1 48.82 24.23 -32.66
CA MET A 1 48.74 23.20 -33.71
C MET A 1 47.41 22.46 -33.49
N ASN A 2 46.35 22.92 -34.17
CA ASN A 2 45.66 22.41 -35.36
C ASN A 2 45.36 20.89 -35.24
N ALA A 3 44.15 20.39 -35.32
CA ALA A 3 43.12 20.64 -36.32
C ALA A 3 41.69 20.22 -35.85
N ARG A 4 40.74 20.97 -36.34
CA ARG A 4 39.32 20.73 -36.39
C ARG A 4 38.99 19.66 -37.45
N SER A 5 37.92 18.91 -37.24
CA SER A 5 37.16 18.40 -38.40
C SER A 5 35.67 18.33 -38.04
N ARG A 6 34.92 19.16 -38.70
CA ARG A 6 33.44 19.16 -38.84
C ARG A 6 33.09 18.17 -39.95
N TRP A 7 31.96 17.48 -39.82
CA TRP A 7 31.19 17.06 -40.99
C TRP A 7 29.69 17.26 -40.74
N THR A 8 29.09 17.81 -41.76
CA THR A 8 27.76 18.40 -41.93
C THR A 8 26.76 17.35 -42.43
N GLN A 9 25.55 17.53 -41.98
CA GLN A 9 24.20 17.40 -42.61
C GLN A 9 24.05 16.61 -43.93
N ALA A 10 22.97 15.80 -43.97
CA ALA A 10 22.04 15.79 -45.11
C ALA A 10 20.64 15.31 -44.67
N ALA A 11 19.67 16.16 -44.98
CA ALA A 11 18.25 15.92 -44.91
C ALA A 11 17.78 15.25 -46.20
N ALA A 12 16.72 14.42 -46.13
CA ALA A 12 15.91 14.13 -47.30
C ALA A 12 14.43 13.93 -46.88
N CYS A 13 13.58 14.82 -47.36
CA CYS A 13 12.14 14.76 -47.38
C CYS A 13 11.65 13.62 -48.29
N GLY A 14 10.51 13.03 -47.92
CA GLY A 14 9.71 12.18 -48.82
C GLY A 14 8.25 12.26 -48.39
N VAL A 15 7.53 13.18 -49.02
CA VAL A 15 6.05 13.32 -49.01
C VAL A 15 5.49 12.36 -50.05
N LEU A 16 4.48 11.58 -49.71
CA LEU A 16 3.54 11.02 -50.69
C LEU A 16 2.12 11.01 -50.12
N LEU A 17 1.30 11.83 -50.70
CA LEU A 17 -0.16 11.88 -50.70
C LEU A 17 -0.73 10.80 -51.61
N LEU A 18 -1.97 10.37 -51.34
CA LEU A 18 -3.07 10.03 -52.26
C LEU A 18 -3.97 8.97 -51.59
N VAL A 19 -5.26 8.97 -51.57
CA VAL A 19 -6.43 9.71 -52.08
C VAL A 19 -7.64 8.94 -51.50
N ALA A 20 -8.70 9.67 -51.28
CA ALA A 20 -9.99 9.26 -50.75
C ALA A 20 -10.76 8.31 -51.67
N ALA A 21 -11.68 7.52 -51.08
CA ALA A 21 -12.91 7.12 -51.77
C ALA A 21 -14.06 7.13 -50.77
N CYS A 22 -15.06 7.96 -51.14
CA CYS A 22 -16.37 8.09 -50.55
C CYS A 22 -17.25 6.87 -50.87
N GLY A 23 -18.13 6.53 -49.94
CA GLY A 23 -19.29 5.68 -50.17
C GLY A 23 -20.35 6.03 -49.13
N SER A 24 -21.40 6.70 -49.63
CA SER A 24 -22.52 7.28 -48.91
C SER A 24 -23.72 6.34 -48.74
N ALA A 25 -24.55 6.69 -47.75
CA ALA A 25 -25.99 6.42 -47.56
C ALA A 25 -26.30 5.09 -46.87
N GLN A 26 -27.19 4.97 -45.88
CA GLN A 26 -28.52 5.62 -45.80
C GLN A 26 -29.05 5.47 -44.37
N GLU A 27 -29.76 6.49 -43.89
CA GLU A 27 -30.58 6.48 -42.67
C GLU A 27 -31.74 5.50 -42.79
N GLN A 28 -32.09 4.83 -41.70
CA GLN A 28 -33.48 4.52 -41.39
C GLN A 28 -33.69 4.49 -39.88
N SER A 29 -34.52 5.38 -39.43
CA SER A 29 -35.16 5.46 -38.11
C SER A 29 -36.11 4.27 -37.90
N ASP A 30 -36.19 3.76 -36.66
CA ASP A 30 -37.46 3.47 -35.99
C ASP A 30 -37.21 3.05 -34.52
N ASP A 31 -37.93 3.72 -33.63
CA ASP A 31 -38.13 3.48 -32.19
C ASP A 31 -39.49 2.77 -32.02
N PRO A 32 -39.94 2.40 -30.82
CA PRO A 32 -39.37 1.51 -29.77
C PRO A 32 -40.27 0.29 -29.49
N ALA A 33 -39.73 -0.74 -28.90
CA ALA A 33 -40.57 -1.76 -28.26
C ALA A 33 -39.94 -2.36 -26.99
N LYS A 34 -40.68 -2.26 -25.91
CA LYS A 34 -40.53 -2.90 -24.62
C LYS A 34 -40.29 -4.40 -24.75
N SER A 35 -39.35 -4.95 -23.99
CA SER A 35 -39.45 -6.35 -23.59
C SER A 35 -38.80 -6.56 -22.23
N SER A 36 -39.60 -7.10 -21.38
CA SER A 36 -39.49 -7.58 -20.01
C SER A 36 -38.33 -8.52 -19.73
N SER A 37 -37.81 -8.35 -18.50
CA SER A 37 -36.99 -9.27 -17.71
C SER A 37 -37.46 -10.74 -17.76
N GLN A 38 -36.51 -11.65 -17.95
CA GLN A 38 -36.57 -12.99 -17.37
C GLN A 38 -35.26 -13.37 -16.75
N VAL A 39 -35.36 -13.67 -15.46
CA VAL A 39 -34.31 -14.23 -14.59
C VAL A 39 -34.12 -15.69 -15.00
N ALA A 40 -32.93 -16.07 -15.40
CA ALA A 40 -32.54 -17.47 -15.51
C ALA A 40 -31.76 -17.89 -14.25
N GLN A 41 -32.39 -18.70 -13.40
CA GLN A 41 -31.70 -19.47 -12.37
C GLN A 41 -30.89 -20.59 -13.05
N GLY A 42 -29.59 -20.57 -12.84
CA GLY A 42 -28.68 -21.67 -13.16
C GLY A 42 -28.04 -22.19 -11.89
N ASN A 43 -28.49 -23.34 -11.40
CA ASN A 43 -27.80 -24.14 -10.40
C ASN A 43 -26.49 -24.69 -11.00
N GLY A 44 -25.36 -24.38 -10.38
CA GLY A 44 -24.09 -25.00 -10.64
C GLY A 44 -23.24 -24.92 -9.37
N SER A 45 -23.24 -26.01 -8.61
CA SER A 45 -22.42 -26.18 -7.43
C SER A 45 -20.99 -26.50 -7.84
N ASP A 46 -20.08 -25.54 -7.66
CA ASP A 46 -18.65 -25.81 -7.60
C ASP A 46 -18.08 -25.22 -6.30
N LYS A 47 -17.59 -26.14 -5.45
CA LYS A 47 -16.91 -25.84 -4.20
C LYS A 47 -15.53 -25.24 -4.54
N VAL A 48 -15.40 -23.93 -4.40
CA VAL A 48 -14.12 -23.24 -4.31
C VAL A 48 -14.07 -22.52 -2.97
N GLY A 49 -12.93 -22.63 -2.31
CA GLY A 49 -12.65 -22.29 -0.93
C GLY A 49 -13.30 -21.00 -0.40
N SER A 50 -13.82 -21.11 0.81
CA SER A 50 -14.58 -20.13 1.58
C SER A 50 -13.75 -18.87 1.91
N GLY A 51 -13.67 -17.93 0.98
CA GLY A 51 -13.43 -16.53 1.28
C GLY A 51 -14.78 -15.85 1.50
N LYS A 52 -15.01 -15.25 2.67
CA LYS A 52 -16.24 -14.47 2.93
C LYS A 52 -16.39 -13.37 1.89
N THR A 53 -17.28 -13.56 0.92
CA THR A 53 -17.67 -12.52 -0.03
C THR A 53 -18.64 -11.58 0.70
N THR A 54 -18.20 -10.35 0.97
CA THR A 54 -19.12 -9.29 1.46
C THR A 54 -19.89 -8.79 0.25
N THR A 55 -21.23 -8.82 0.31
CA THR A 55 -22.06 -8.26 -0.75
C THR A 55 -21.94 -6.73 -0.76
N VAL A 56 -21.84 -6.12 -1.93
CA VAL A 56 -21.69 -4.67 -2.12
C VAL A 56 -22.79 -3.88 -1.39
N GLY A 57 -24.01 -4.40 -1.31
CA GLY A 57 -25.14 -3.77 -0.61
C GLY A 57 -24.94 -3.53 0.90
N ASP A 58 -24.13 -4.37 1.58
CA ASP A 58 -23.91 -4.25 3.03
C ASP A 58 -23.03 -3.06 3.42
N VAL A 59 -22.26 -2.53 2.48
CA VAL A 59 -21.29 -1.44 2.69
C VAL A 59 -21.62 -0.17 1.89
N ALA A 60 -22.72 -0.16 1.15
CA ALA A 60 -23.13 1.03 0.42
C ALA A 60 -23.49 2.18 1.38
N VAL A 61 -23.15 3.39 0.97
CA VAL A 61 -23.49 4.63 1.65
C VAL A 61 -24.20 5.58 0.67
N GLN A 62 -24.78 6.65 1.16
CA GLN A 62 -25.38 7.65 0.28
C GLN A 62 -24.30 8.25 -0.64
N ALA A 63 -24.56 8.25 -1.94
CA ALA A 63 -23.69 8.89 -2.89
C ALA A 63 -23.66 10.42 -2.64
N PRO A 64 -22.49 11.07 -2.71
CA PRO A 64 -22.42 12.50 -2.53
C PRO A 64 -23.13 13.21 -3.70
N GLY A 65 -23.75 14.35 -3.40
CA GLY A 65 -24.32 15.24 -4.41
C GLY A 65 -23.26 15.87 -5.33
N LYS A 66 -23.63 16.92 -6.06
CA LYS A 66 -22.65 17.70 -6.83
C LYS A 66 -21.58 18.25 -5.91
N LEU A 67 -20.34 18.32 -6.41
CA LEU A 67 -19.23 18.92 -5.67
C LEU A 67 -19.57 20.35 -5.29
N THR A 68 -19.53 20.67 -4.01
CA THR A 68 -19.74 22.01 -3.46
C THR A 68 -18.51 22.48 -2.69
N GLY A 69 -18.26 23.79 -2.70
CA GLY A 69 -17.09 24.40 -2.05
C GLY A 69 -15.80 24.25 -2.85
N ALA A 70 -14.77 24.94 -2.37
CA ALA A 70 -13.43 24.90 -2.98
C ALA A 70 -12.75 23.56 -2.74
N LEU A 71 -11.86 23.17 -3.65
CA LEU A 71 -10.91 22.07 -3.42
C LEU A 71 -9.95 22.45 -2.31
N LEU A 72 -9.45 21.45 -1.61
CA LEU A 72 -8.56 21.57 -0.48
C LEU A 72 -7.21 20.93 -0.82
N SER A 73 -6.14 21.55 -0.36
CA SER A 73 -4.81 20.96 -0.46
C SER A 73 -4.63 19.84 0.56
N SER A 74 -3.91 18.81 0.18
CA SER A 74 -3.46 17.76 1.09
C SER A 74 -2.03 18.10 1.53
N ASP A 75 -1.90 18.97 2.55
CA ASP A 75 -0.61 19.55 2.94
C ASP A 75 0.10 18.73 4.02
N VAL A 76 -0.68 18.11 4.92
CA VAL A 76 -0.15 17.29 6.02
C VAL A 76 -1.00 16.06 6.19
N LEU A 77 -0.34 14.92 6.43
CA LEU A 77 -0.93 13.68 6.91
C LEU A 77 -0.51 13.47 8.37
N VAL A 78 -1.49 13.43 9.27
CA VAL A 78 -1.30 12.96 10.64
C VAL A 78 -1.83 11.54 10.72
N TYR A 79 -1.05 10.59 11.23
CA TYR A 79 -1.46 9.20 11.29
C TYR A 79 -0.87 8.47 12.49
N SER A 80 -1.57 7.44 12.95
CA SER A 80 -1.24 6.65 14.13
C SER A 80 -1.59 5.18 13.91
N GLN A 81 -0.99 4.30 14.70
CA GLN A 81 -1.42 2.91 14.79
C GLN A 81 -2.79 2.76 15.47
N ASN A 82 -3.17 3.73 16.30
CA ASN A 82 -4.44 3.77 17.03
C ASN A 82 -5.31 4.91 16.52
N THR A 83 -6.60 4.84 16.83
CA THR A 83 -7.55 5.95 16.62
C THR A 83 -6.98 7.27 17.18
N LEU A 84 -7.03 8.32 16.40
CA LEU A 84 -6.72 9.68 16.87
C LEU A 84 -7.83 10.15 17.80
N ASP A 85 -7.47 10.66 18.97
CA ASP A 85 -8.49 11.15 19.88
C ASP A 85 -9.17 12.43 19.34
N LYS A 86 -10.45 12.60 19.67
CA LYS A 86 -11.25 13.75 19.23
C LYS A 86 -10.65 15.10 19.66
N GLY A 87 -9.94 15.13 20.78
CA GLY A 87 -9.24 16.31 21.26
C GLY A 87 -8.07 16.68 20.36
N THR A 88 -7.29 15.70 19.93
CA THR A 88 -6.20 15.91 18.96
C THR A 88 -6.73 16.49 17.65
N ILE A 89 -7.78 15.91 17.07
CA ILE A 89 -8.41 16.39 15.84
C ILE A 89 -8.92 17.85 16.03
N ALA A 90 -9.65 18.11 17.12
CA ALA A 90 -10.21 19.41 17.41
C ALA A 90 -9.12 20.48 17.66
N ASN A 91 -8.04 20.14 18.32
CA ASN A 91 -6.93 21.04 18.58
C ASN A 91 -6.16 21.39 17.32
N ILE A 92 -5.91 20.39 16.44
CA ILE A 92 -5.26 20.64 15.15
C ILE A 92 -6.14 21.52 14.26
N LYS A 93 -7.44 21.29 14.23
CA LYS A 93 -8.41 22.14 13.49
C LYS A 93 -8.38 23.62 13.91
N LYS A 94 -8.02 23.91 15.16
CA LYS A 94 -7.96 25.28 15.71
C LYS A 94 -6.62 25.97 15.47
N ILE A 95 -5.61 25.30 14.93
CA ILE A 95 -4.30 25.92 14.65
C ILE A 95 -4.50 27.01 13.59
N LYS A 96 -3.98 28.21 13.87
CA LYS A 96 -4.02 29.31 12.90
C LYS A 96 -3.31 28.90 11.60
N GLY A 97 -4.02 28.99 10.48
CA GLY A 97 -3.53 28.58 9.16
C GLY A 97 -4.07 27.21 8.72
N VAL A 98 -4.65 26.40 9.59
CA VAL A 98 -5.40 25.21 9.19
C VAL A 98 -6.76 25.64 8.64
N THR A 99 -7.07 25.26 7.41
CA THR A 99 -8.33 25.60 6.73
C THR A 99 -9.35 24.47 6.80
N ALA A 100 -8.87 23.22 6.82
CA ALA A 100 -9.72 22.05 6.95
C ALA A 100 -8.94 20.86 7.52
N VAL A 101 -9.65 19.92 8.13
CA VAL A 101 -9.17 18.60 8.50
C VAL A 101 -10.16 17.54 8.03
N GLU A 102 -9.66 16.40 7.56
CA GLU A 102 -10.44 15.26 7.09
C GLU A 102 -9.98 13.99 7.80
N PRO A 103 -10.69 13.52 8.84
CA PRO A 103 -10.41 12.24 9.46
C PRO A 103 -10.64 11.09 8.47
N ILE A 104 -9.77 10.10 8.50
CA ILE A 104 -9.84 8.91 7.65
C ILE A 104 -9.38 7.69 8.44
N SER A 105 -9.85 6.51 8.04
CA SER A 105 -9.30 5.26 8.54
C SER A 105 -8.28 4.75 7.52
N MET A 106 -7.01 4.69 7.90
CA MET A 106 -5.91 4.34 7.00
C MET A 106 -5.40 2.94 7.29
N GLY A 107 -5.16 2.17 6.24
CA GLY A 107 -4.54 0.86 6.29
C GLY A 107 -3.40 0.74 5.28
N GLN A 108 -2.52 -0.24 5.54
CA GLN A 108 -1.38 -0.53 4.67
C GLN A 108 -1.25 -2.04 4.51
N PHE A 109 -0.86 -2.46 3.33
CA PHE A 109 -0.39 -3.82 3.07
C PHE A 109 0.77 -3.75 2.08
N PHE A 110 1.50 -4.85 1.97
CA PHE A 110 2.65 -4.93 1.09
C PHE A 110 2.39 -5.96 -0.01
N VAL A 111 2.77 -5.62 -1.21
CA VAL A 111 2.77 -6.52 -2.35
C VAL A 111 4.08 -6.33 -3.09
N ASP A 112 4.84 -7.42 -3.29
CA ASP A 112 6.13 -7.38 -3.97
C ASP A 112 7.07 -6.27 -3.40
N GLU A 113 7.19 -6.19 -2.08
CA GLU A 113 7.90 -5.12 -1.34
C GLU A 113 7.39 -3.69 -1.63
N GLN A 114 6.26 -3.55 -2.27
CA GLN A 114 5.63 -2.25 -2.45
C GLN A 114 4.59 -2.00 -1.36
N GLU A 115 4.77 -0.93 -0.60
CA GLU A 115 3.75 -0.47 0.34
C GLU A 115 2.55 0.06 -0.46
N VAL A 116 1.37 -0.47 -0.16
CA VAL A 116 0.09 0.03 -0.68
C VAL A 116 -0.70 0.59 0.48
N THR A 117 -0.89 1.91 0.48
CA THR A 117 -1.70 2.59 1.47
C THR A 117 -3.10 2.80 0.93
N TYR A 118 -4.11 2.44 1.72
CA TYR A 118 -5.51 2.63 1.38
C TYR A 118 -6.25 3.31 2.52
N ALA A 119 -7.36 4.00 2.20
CA ALA A 119 -8.16 4.69 3.18
C ALA A 119 -9.65 4.39 3.03
N ALA A 120 -10.32 4.23 4.17
CA ALA A 120 -11.76 4.28 4.24
C ALA A 120 -12.17 5.71 4.60
N VAL A 121 -12.99 6.33 3.74
CA VAL A 121 -13.24 7.76 3.71
C VAL A 121 -14.73 8.09 3.64
N HIS A 122 -15.09 9.30 4.05
CA HIS A 122 -16.40 9.89 3.77
C HIS A 122 -16.40 10.48 2.35
N PRO A 123 -17.15 9.92 1.38
CA PRO A 123 -17.04 10.31 -0.03
C PRO A 123 -17.38 11.78 -0.31
N ASP A 124 -18.26 12.37 0.47
CA ASP A 124 -18.72 13.75 0.32
C ASP A 124 -17.67 14.80 0.74
N THR A 125 -16.93 14.55 1.82
CA THR A 125 -15.93 15.47 2.36
C THR A 125 -14.55 15.22 1.80
N PHE A 126 -14.13 13.95 1.70
CA PHE A 126 -12.80 13.57 1.23
C PHE A 126 -12.58 13.96 -0.24
N ARG A 127 -13.63 13.94 -1.10
CA ARG A 127 -13.48 14.31 -2.52
C ARG A 127 -12.85 15.67 -2.75
N ARG A 128 -13.00 16.59 -1.79
CA ARG A 128 -12.42 17.93 -1.89
C ARG A 128 -10.90 17.95 -1.75
N PHE A 129 -10.30 16.90 -1.19
CA PHE A 129 -8.85 16.73 -1.04
C PHE A 129 -8.18 16.02 -2.22
N THR A 130 -8.97 15.57 -3.20
CA THR A 130 -8.44 14.87 -4.39
C THR A 130 -8.15 15.86 -5.53
N PRO A 131 -7.33 15.48 -6.50
CA PRO A 131 -7.08 16.31 -7.69
C PRO A 131 -8.37 16.70 -8.42
N PRO A 132 -8.39 17.85 -9.12
CA PRO A 132 -9.60 18.38 -9.76
C PRO A 132 -10.34 17.38 -10.63
N GLY A 133 -9.61 16.58 -11.44
CA GLY A 133 -10.21 15.56 -12.30
C GLY A 133 -10.98 14.50 -11.52
N THR A 134 -10.42 13.98 -10.45
CA THR A 134 -11.09 13.02 -9.56
C THR A 134 -12.22 13.68 -8.79
N ALA A 135 -11.97 14.84 -8.20
CA ALA A 135 -12.98 15.55 -7.42
C ALA A 135 -14.26 15.86 -8.21
N GLN A 136 -14.12 16.25 -9.47
CA GLN A 136 -15.25 16.65 -10.34
C GLN A 136 -15.97 15.46 -10.99
N THR A 137 -15.32 14.29 -11.07
CA THR A 137 -15.90 13.11 -11.73
C THR A 137 -16.89 12.41 -10.81
N GLN A 138 -18.17 12.74 -10.91
CA GLN A 138 -19.24 12.21 -10.05
C GLN A 138 -19.30 10.69 -10.05
N ALA A 139 -19.02 10.05 -11.21
CA ALA A 139 -19.04 8.59 -11.33
C ALA A 139 -18.06 7.89 -10.38
N VAL A 140 -16.87 8.46 -10.14
CA VAL A 140 -15.90 7.93 -9.17
C VAL A 140 -16.53 7.85 -7.78
N TRP A 141 -17.18 8.92 -7.35
CA TRP A 141 -17.75 9.04 -6.01
C TRP A 141 -19.02 8.20 -5.82
N ASN A 142 -19.81 8.02 -6.89
CA ASN A 142 -20.93 7.07 -6.87
C ASN A 142 -20.42 5.64 -6.65
N ARG A 143 -19.38 5.22 -7.39
CA ARG A 143 -18.76 3.90 -7.24
C ARG A 143 -18.20 3.67 -5.85
N VAL A 144 -17.46 4.66 -5.31
CA VAL A 144 -16.95 4.59 -3.93
C VAL A 144 -18.10 4.49 -2.92
N ALA A 145 -19.16 5.28 -3.10
CA ALA A 145 -20.33 5.22 -2.23
C ALA A 145 -21.04 3.86 -2.29
N ASP A 146 -21.12 3.26 -3.46
CA ASP A 146 -21.69 1.92 -3.67
C ASP A 146 -20.85 0.80 -3.05
N GLY A 147 -19.65 1.09 -2.54
CA GLY A 147 -18.78 0.12 -1.86
C GLY A 147 -17.66 -0.43 -2.72
N GLU A 148 -17.42 0.13 -3.91
CA GLU A 148 -16.31 -0.25 -4.79
C GLU A 148 -15.03 0.54 -4.45
N ILE A 149 -13.89 0.09 -4.98
CA ILE A 149 -12.59 0.77 -4.81
C ILE A 149 -12.40 1.83 -5.89
N ALA A 150 -11.97 3.03 -5.52
CA ALA A 150 -11.23 3.89 -6.44
C ALA A 150 -9.72 3.74 -6.14
N VAL A 151 -8.92 3.49 -7.17
CA VAL A 151 -7.50 3.15 -7.04
C VAL A 151 -6.65 3.88 -8.06
N GLU A 152 -5.43 4.24 -7.68
CA GLU A 152 -4.44 4.79 -8.61
C GLU A 152 -4.16 3.82 -9.76
N PRO A 153 -4.11 4.32 -11.03
CA PRO A 153 -4.02 3.45 -12.20
C PRO A 153 -2.84 2.47 -12.19
N ALA A 154 -1.67 2.92 -11.70
CA ALA A 154 -0.48 2.07 -11.65
C ALA A 154 -0.66 0.90 -10.68
N ILE A 155 -1.22 1.16 -9.50
CA ILE A 155 -1.48 0.17 -8.46
C ILE A 155 -2.61 -0.76 -8.88
N GLY A 156 -3.73 -0.20 -9.36
CA GLY A 156 -4.88 -1.00 -9.75
C GLY A 156 -4.56 -1.96 -10.89
N LYS A 157 -3.85 -1.51 -11.94
CA LYS A 157 -3.43 -2.39 -13.06
C LYS A 157 -2.51 -3.52 -12.59
N LYS A 158 -1.63 -3.26 -11.62
CA LYS A 158 -0.72 -4.26 -11.07
C LYS A 158 -1.45 -5.30 -10.22
N LEU A 159 -2.42 -4.88 -9.40
CA LEU A 159 -3.06 -5.71 -8.38
C LEU A 159 -4.43 -6.26 -8.79
N GLN A 160 -4.97 -5.82 -9.94
CA GLN A 160 -6.25 -6.29 -10.44
C GLN A 160 -6.23 -7.78 -10.74
N GLN A 161 -7.22 -8.49 -10.23
CA GLN A 161 -7.49 -9.88 -10.59
C GLN A 161 -8.28 -9.96 -11.92
N LYS A 162 -8.36 -11.16 -12.51
CA LYS A 162 -8.97 -11.39 -13.82
C LYS A 162 -10.42 -10.89 -13.98
N ASN A 163 -11.16 -10.77 -12.89
CA ASN A 163 -12.57 -10.38 -12.87
C ASN A 163 -12.82 -8.91 -12.46
N GLY A 164 -11.78 -8.07 -12.46
CA GLY A 164 -11.92 -6.66 -12.06
C GLY A 164 -11.89 -6.42 -10.55
N PHE A 165 -11.59 -7.44 -9.75
CA PHE A 165 -11.47 -7.29 -8.31
C PHE A 165 -10.01 -7.06 -7.88
N MET A 166 -9.84 -6.49 -6.71
CA MET A 166 -8.57 -6.33 -6.05
C MET A 166 -8.70 -6.78 -4.59
N LYS A 167 -7.71 -7.51 -4.10
CA LYS A 167 -7.64 -7.90 -2.70
C LYS A 167 -7.10 -6.73 -1.89
N LEU A 168 -7.90 -6.24 -0.93
CA LEU A 168 -7.54 -5.13 -0.04
C LEU A 168 -7.54 -5.61 1.42
N GLY A 169 -6.57 -5.13 2.20
CA GLY A 169 -6.41 -5.50 3.61
C GLY A 169 -5.41 -6.62 3.86
N ASN A 170 -5.27 -7.00 5.12
CA ASN A 170 -4.29 -7.97 5.60
C ASN A 170 -4.96 -9.21 6.21
N GLU A 171 -4.27 -10.34 6.14
CA GLU A 171 -4.64 -11.61 6.79
C GLU A 171 -6.12 -11.99 6.59
N SER A 172 -6.80 -12.35 7.68
CA SER A 172 -8.21 -12.75 7.68
C SER A 172 -9.18 -11.58 7.42
N ALA A 173 -8.71 -10.34 7.59
CA ALA A 173 -9.50 -9.14 7.29
C ALA A 173 -9.47 -8.75 5.80
N ALA A 174 -8.60 -9.35 5.00
CA ALA A 174 -8.52 -9.05 3.57
C ALA A 174 -9.82 -9.42 2.83
N ARG A 175 -10.26 -8.56 1.93
CA ARG A 175 -11.48 -8.72 1.12
C ARG A 175 -11.19 -8.48 -0.35
N ASN A 176 -11.86 -9.25 -1.21
CA ASN A 176 -11.90 -8.97 -2.63
C ASN A 176 -12.99 -7.94 -2.89
N ILE A 177 -12.61 -6.77 -3.39
CA ILE A 177 -13.49 -5.65 -3.65
C ILE A 177 -13.35 -5.28 -5.13
N HIS A 178 -14.46 -5.00 -5.80
CA HIS A 178 -14.45 -4.60 -7.21
C HIS A 178 -13.81 -3.23 -7.40
N ILE A 179 -12.98 -3.08 -8.42
CA ILE A 179 -12.40 -1.79 -8.81
C ILE A 179 -13.45 -1.03 -9.61
N GLY A 180 -14.08 -0.06 -8.97
CA GLY A 180 -15.10 0.78 -9.60
C GLY A 180 -14.51 1.93 -10.41
N ALA A 181 -13.33 2.41 -10.05
CA ALA A 181 -12.67 3.51 -10.73
C ALA A 181 -11.14 3.46 -10.64
N TYR A 182 -10.51 3.89 -11.73
CA TYR A 182 -9.09 4.27 -11.74
C TYR A 182 -9.01 5.79 -11.63
N ALA A 183 -8.41 6.29 -10.53
CA ALA A 183 -8.39 7.72 -10.25
C ALA A 183 -7.13 8.11 -9.48
N GLU A 184 -6.64 9.31 -9.70
CA GLU A 184 -5.61 9.92 -8.84
C GLU A 184 -6.26 10.30 -7.51
N ILE A 185 -5.79 9.70 -6.42
CA ILE A 185 -6.36 9.92 -5.08
C ILE A 185 -5.73 11.14 -4.40
N LEU A 186 -4.41 11.24 -4.45
CA LEU A 186 -3.68 12.42 -3.98
C LEU A 186 -2.76 12.94 -5.09
N PRO A 187 -2.36 14.22 -5.07
CA PRO A 187 -1.44 14.78 -6.05
C PRO A 187 -0.14 13.95 -6.15
N PRO A 188 0.43 13.79 -7.35
CA PRO A 188 1.63 12.97 -7.56
C PRO A 188 2.89 13.48 -6.85
N THR A 189 2.87 14.73 -6.39
CA THR A 189 3.95 15.37 -5.62
C THR A 189 3.98 14.96 -4.15
N VAL A 190 2.98 14.21 -3.69
CA VAL A 190 2.87 13.77 -2.28
C VAL A 190 3.75 12.55 -2.04
N ALA A 191 4.68 12.64 -1.09
CA ALA A 191 5.69 11.61 -0.84
C ALA A 191 5.10 10.31 -0.28
N LYS A 192 4.09 10.38 0.59
CA LYS A 192 3.36 9.21 1.07
C LYS A 192 1.95 9.28 0.52
N ARG A 193 1.63 8.40 -0.41
CA ARG A 193 0.36 8.41 -1.14
C ARG A 193 -0.66 7.48 -0.50
N ILE A 194 -1.92 7.90 -0.52
CA ILE A 194 -3.05 7.00 -0.41
C ILE A 194 -3.30 6.48 -1.83
N ASN A 195 -3.09 5.19 -2.06
CA ASN A 195 -3.16 4.59 -3.40
C ASN A 195 -4.56 4.13 -3.77
N ALA A 196 -5.40 3.84 -2.76
CA ALA A 196 -6.76 3.37 -2.96
C ALA A 196 -7.68 3.91 -1.88
N ILE A 197 -8.94 4.12 -2.23
CA ILE A 197 -9.99 4.51 -1.29
C ILE A 197 -11.22 3.63 -1.43
N VAL A 198 -11.87 3.43 -0.30
CA VAL A 198 -13.19 2.83 -0.15
C VAL A 198 -14.03 3.74 0.74
N ASN A 199 -15.36 3.55 0.80
CA ASN A 199 -16.14 4.34 1.75
C ASN A 199 -15.92 3.88 3.21
N TYR A 200 -16.28 4.72 4.16
CA TYR A 200 -15.99 4.54 5.60
C TYR A 200 -16.55 3.24 6.19
N LYS A 201 -17.63 2.67 5.67
CA LYS A 201 -18.18 1.40 6.18
C LYS A 201 -17.27 0.19 5.98
N TRP A 202 -16.27 0.31 5.11
CA TRP A 202 -15.27 -0.74 4.94
C TRP A 202 -14.26 -0.81 6.08
N ALA A 203 -14.12 0.24 6.91
CA ALA A 203 -13.10 0.28 7.94
C ALA A 203 -13.15 -0.94 8.88
N ASP A 204 -14.33 -1.25 9.44
CA ASP A 204 -14.52 -2.42 10.31
C ASP A 204 -14.27 -3.74 9.58
N LYS A 205 -14.82 -3.89 8.35
CA LYS A 205 -14.71 -5.11 7.56
C LYS A 205 -13.28 -5.44 7.14
N LEU A 206 -12.43 -4.42 7.01
CA LEU A 206 -11.01 -4.52 6.69
C LEU A 206 -10.11 -4.53 7.95
N GLY A 207 -10.70 -4.53 9.16
CA GLY A 207 -9.98 -4.53 10.42
C GLY A 207 -9.14 -3.27 10.63
N MET A 208 -9.56 -2.15 10.05
CA MET A 208 -8.88 -0.88 10.20
C MET A 208 -9.23 -0.23 11.55
N ARG A 209 -8.34 0.60 12.05
CA ARG A 209 -8.66 1.49 13.18
C ARG A 209 -9.40 2.69 12.64
N GLU A 210 -10.60 2.95 13.18
CA GLU A 210 -11.40 4.10 12.82
C GLU A 210 -10.66 5.40 13.15
N ASP A 211 -10.68 6.37 12.22
CA ASP A 211 -10.06 7.70 12.36
C ASP A 211 -8.62 7.68 12.89
N ASN A 212 -7.82 6.71 12.46
CA ASN A 212 -6.41 6.61 12.84
C ASN A 212 -5.50 7.56 12.05
N ALA A 213 -6.04 8.28 11.09
CA ALA A 213 -5.33 9.27 10.30
C ALA A 213 -6.22 10.47 9.98
N MET A 214 -5.62 11.58 9.56
CA MET A 214 -6.33 12.72 9.00
C MET A 214 -5.46 13.47 7.99
N LEU A 215 -6.09 13.99 6.94
CA LEU A 215 -5.51 15.01 6.08
C LEU A 215 -5.76 16.39 6.67
N VAL A 216 -4.79 17.27 6.53
CA VAL A 216 -4.87 18.67 6.97
C VAL A 216 -4.59 19.57 5.77
N SER A 217 -5.50 20.50 5.51
CA SER A 217 -5.33 21.55 4.51
C SER A 217 -4.92 22.86 5.18
N MET A 218 -3.90 23.51 4.60
CA MET A 218 -3.29 24.73 5.11
C MET A 218 -3.57 25.95 4.22
N GLY A 219 -4.21 25.76 3.07
CA GLY A 219 -4.42 26.85 2.12
C GLY A 219 -3.10 27.51 1.68
N VAL A 220 -2.95 28.78 2.04
CA VAL A 220 -1.73 29.56 1.70
C VAL A 220 -0.66 29.55 2.80
N THR A 221 -0.91 28.89 3.92
CA THR A 221 0.03 28.83 5.04
C THR A 221 1.01 27.67 4.83
N SER A 222 2.32 27.95 4.98
CA SER A 222 3.33 26.88 4.88
C SER A 222 3.16 25.87 6.02
N PRO A 223 3.03 24.58 5.73
CA PRO A 223 2.92 23.51 6.74
C PRO A 223 4.12 23.47 7.69
N GLN A 224 5.31 23.82 7.21
CA GLN A 224 6.52 23.88 8.03
C GLN A 224 6.41 24.87 9.18
N SER A 225 5.70 26.00 8.98
CA SER A 225 5.58 27.05 9.99
C SER A 225 4.83 26.59 11.25
N ILE A 226 3.94 25.59 11.13
CA ILE A 226 3.14 25.05 12.23
C ILE A 226 3.53 23.63 12.63
N ARG A 227 4.57 23.06 12.05
CA ARG A 227 5.01 21.69 12.32
C ARG A 227 5.13 21.38 13.81
N LYS A 228 5.75 22.29 14.59
CA LYS A 228 5.92 22.12 16.03
C LYS A 228 4.58 22.04 16.77
N GLN A 229 3.59 22.85 16.34
CA GLN A 229 2.25 22.81 16.94
C GLN A 229 1.50 21.53 16.56
N LEU A 230 1.59 21.10 15.30
CA LEU A 230 1.04 19.82 14.85
C LEU A 230 1.61 18.67 15.66
N GLN A 231 2.96 18.61 15.79
CA GLN A 231 3.63 17.55 16.56
C GLN A 231 3.25 17.58 18.05
N LYS A 232 3.10 18.78 18.64
CA LYS A 232 2.66 18.93 20.02
C LYS A 232 1.26 18.31 20.26
N TYR A 233 0.31 18.56 19.36
CA TYR A 233 -1.06 18.03 19.49
C TYR A 233 -1.17 16.57 19.06
N ALA A 234 -0.41 16.13 18.06
CA ALA A 234 -0.33 14.73 17.65
C ALA A 234 0.32 13.84 18.73
N GLY A 235 1.19 14.43 19.57
CA GLY A 235 1.91 13.72 20.61
C GLY A 235 2.97 12.75 20.04
N THR A 236 3.42 11.80 20.88
CA THR A 236 4.46 10.83 20.52
C THR A 236 3.92 9.58 19.85
N LYS A 237 2.61 9.38 19.86
CA LYS A 237 1.94 8.19 19.32
C LYS A 237 1.45 8.36 17.87
N ALA A 238 1.51 9.56 17.35
CA ALA A 238 1.13 9.87 15.98
C ALA A 238 2.29 10.50 15.22
N SER A 239 2.35 10.24 13.92
CA SER A 239 3.29 10.83 12.99
C SER A 239 2.66 12.03 12.31
N VAL A 240 3.45 13.09 12.13
CA VAL A 240 3.07 14.29 11.37
C VAL A 240 3.96 14.35 10.14
N GLN A 241 3.39 14.08 8.99
CA GLN A 241 4.09 14.09 7.71
C GLN A 241 3.60 15.24 6.85
N ILE A 242 4.52 16.12 6.47
CA ILE A 242 4.25 17.15 5.46
C ILE A 242 4.27 16.49 4.10
N LEU A 243 3.21 16.70 3.33
CA LEU A 243 2.99 16.07 2.04
C LEU A 243 3.44 16.93 0.84
N GLY A 244 3.79 18.18 1.10
CA GLY A 244 4.25 19.11 0.07
C GLY A 244 5.72 18.90 -0.35
N PRO A 245 6.23 19.70 -1.30
CA PRO A 245 7.58 19.56 -1.83
C PRO A 245 8.71 19.81 -0.82
N ASP A 246 8.41 20.39 0.33
CA ASP A 246 9.38 20.70 1.41
C ASP A 246 9.50 19.53 2.39
N LEU A 247 9.81 18.35 1.92
CA LEU A 247 10.08 17.20 2.77
C LEU A 247 11.36 17.40 3.57
N ASP A 248 11.24 17.61 4.87
CA ASP A 248 12.38 17.57 5.78
C ASP A 248 12.80 16.11 5.99
N ILE A 249 13.74 15.62 5.19
CA ILE A 249 14.32 14.27 5.33
C ILE A 249 15.04 14.06 6.67
N HIS A 250 15.39 15.14 7.38
CA HIS A 250 16.01 15.07 8.71
C HIS A 250 14.98 14.99 9.85
N ALA A 251 13.69 15.12 9.54
CA ALA A 251 12.66 14.98 10.53
C ALA A 251 12.63 13.55 11.11
N THR A 252 12.37 13.46 12.41
CA THR A 252 12.02 12.17 13.03
C THR A 252 10.67 11.71 12.50
N GLN A 253 10.64 10.53 11.88
CA GLN A 253 9.44 9.91 11.33
C GLN A 253 8.99 8.77 12.25
N THR A 254 7.75 8.34 12.13
CA THR A 254 7.22 7.19 12.87
C THR A 254 6.87 6.09 11.88
N ALA A 255 7.40 4.89 12.15
CA ALA A 255 7.13 3.68 11.42
C ALA A 255 6.14 2.80 12.19
N PHE A 256 5.19 2.22 11.50
CA PHE A 256 4.32 1.17 12.00
C PHE A 256 3.68 0.42 10.83
N LEU A 257 3.29 -0.80 11.08
CA LEU A 257 2.46 -1.57 10.17
C LEU A 257 0.99 -1.33 10.54
N THR A 258 0.08 -1.41 9.59
CA THR A 258 -1.36 -1.28 9.83
C THR A 258 -2.09 -2.56 9.43
N GLY A 259 -3.08 -2.92 10.23
CA GLY A 259 -3.86 -4.14 10.03
C GLY A 259 -3.13 -5.42 10.48
N GLY A 260 -3.90 -6.39 10.95
CA GLY A 260 -3.45 -7.72 11.33
C GLY A 260 -2.72 -7.83 12.67
N ASN A 261 -2.51 -9.08 13.09
CA ASN A 261 -1.89 -9.41 14.37
C ASN A 261 -0.38 -9.14 14.37
N VAL A 262 0.28 -9.30 13.23
CA VAL A 262 1.73 -9.01 13.08
C VAL A 262 1.98 -7.54 13.36
N ALA A 263 1.19 -6.64 12.75
CA ALA A 263 1.33 -5.21 12.97
C ALA A 263 1.17 -4.82 14.44
N ALA A 264 0.16 -5.38 15.12
CA ALA A 264 -0.06 -5.14 16.55
C ALA A 264 1.10 -5.63 17.42
N ALA A 265 1.68 -6.78 17.10
CA ALA A 265 2.78 -7.37 17.86
C ALA A 265 4.12 -6.65 17.64
N VAL A 266 4.41 -6.21 16.42
CA VAL A 266 5.62 -5.44 16.06
C VAL A 266 5.59 -4.06 16.71
N GLY A 267 4.42 -3.40 16.72
CA GLY A 267 4.25 -2.05 17.26
C GLY A 267 4.80 -0.95 16.35
N SER A 268 5.03 0.23 16.93
CA SER A 268 5.52 1.40 16.22
C SER A 268 6.84 1.91 16.80
N PHE A 269 7.62 2.60 15.99
CA PHE A 269 8.87 3.25 16.42
C PHE A 269 9.15 4.53 15.64
N SER A 270 9.89 5.43 16.28
CA SER A 270 10.45 6.60 15.61
C SER A 270 11.76 6.22 14.91
N TYR A 271 12.05 6.87 13.77
CA TYR A 271 13.31 6.69 13.06
C TYR A 271 13.78 7.98 12.39
N LYS A 272 15.05 8.04 12.05
CA LYS A 272 15.64 9.04 11.18
C LYS A 272 16.17 8.38 9.92
N ALA A 273 15.91 8.99 8.78
CA ALA A 273 16.46 8.56 7.50
C ALA A 273 17.90 9.01 7.32
N ASN A 274 18.71 8.18 6.67
CA ASN A 274 20.06 8.55 6.24
C ASN A 274 20.07 8.78 4.72
N PRO A 275 21.04 9.58 4.21
CA PRO A 275 21.14 9.88 2.77
C PRO A 275 21.35 8.66 1.86
N ASP A 276 21.88 7.55 2.40
CA ASP A 276 22.12 6.29 1.70
C ASP A 276 20.90 5.37 1.66
N GLY A 277 19.74 5.84 2.16
CA GLY A 277 18.52 5.06 2.21
C GLY A 277 18.45 4.06 3.36
N THR A 278 19.43 4.06 4.26
CA THR A 278 19.30 3.37 5.55
C THR A 278 18.51 4.21 6.54
N VAL A 279 18.09 3.62 7.65
CA VAL A 279 17.37 4.34 8.71
C VAL A 279 17.92 3.97 10.09
N ASN A 280 17.75 4.88 11.04
CA ASN A 280 18.12 4.70 12.45
C ASN A 280 16.84 4.61 13.29
N PRO A 281 16.34 3.39 13.62
CA PRO A 281 15.21 3.19 14.50
C PRO A 281 15.52 3.63 15.94
N ASP A 282 14.47 4.01 16.71
CA ASP A 282 14.58 4.32 18.14
C ASP A 282 15.25 3.16 18.89
N PRO A 283 16.39 3.40 19.56
CA PRO A 283 17.11 2.35 20.28
C PRO A 283 16.27 1.65 21.34
N ARG A 284 15.26 2.32 21.94
CA ARG A 284 14.36 1.72 22.92
C ARG A 284 13.47 0.66 22.27
N TRP A 285 12.96 0.93 21.07
CA TRP A 285 12.19 -0.06 20.31
C TRP A 285 13.10 -1.21 19.89
N VAL A 286 14.30 -0.92 19.39
CA VAL A 286 15.28 -1.95 19.02
C VAL A 286 15.57 -2.87 20.21
N GLY A 287 15.89 -2.32 21.39
CA GLY A 287 16.15 -3.11 22.61
C GLY A 287 14.95 -3.94 23.06
N ALA A 288 13.73 -3.45 22.86
CA ALA A 288 12.50 -4.16 23.23
C ALA A 288 12.07 -5.24 22.23
N LYS A 289 12.32 -5.04 20.94
CA LYS A 289 11.74 -5.86 19.87
C LYS A 289 12.74 -6.70 19.09
N ILE A 290 13.97 -6.26 18.97
CA ILE A 290 15.02 -6.96 18.21
C ILE A 290 15.91 -7.76 19.16
N THR A 291 16.25 -8.96 18.77
CA THR A 291 17.17 -9.84 19.49
C THR A 291 17.93 -10.73 18.52
N THR A 292 18.99 -11.36 19.01
CA THR A 292 19.75 -12.35 18.25
C THR A 292 19.55 -13.72 18.88
N GLU A 293 19.17 -14.70 18.08
CA GLU A 293 18.98 -16.09 18.51
C GLU A 293 19.73 -17.06 17.60
N GLU A 294 20.09 -18.20 18.14
CA GLU A 294 20.66 -19.32 17.38
C GLU A 294 19.54 -20.09 16.68
N MET A 295 19.67 -20.23 15.37
CA MET A 295 18.73 -20.90 14.49
C MET A 295 19.31 -22.20 13.92
N PRO A 296 18.48 -23.22 13.70
CA PRO A 296 18.91 -24.40 12.95
C PRO A 296 19.43 -23.99 11.56
N ILE A 297 20.41 -24.72 11.04
CA ILE A 297 20.97 -24.59 9.67
C ILE A 297 21.79 -23.30 9.47
N ILE A 298 21.26 -22.13 9.84
CA ILE A 298 21.78 -20.81 9.43
C ILE A 298 22.52 -20.05 10.53
N GLY A 299 22.61 -20.62 11.76
CA GLY A 299 23.33 -20.01 12.87
C GLY A 299 22.63 -18.79 13.46
N LYS A 300 23.38 -17.77 13.84
CA LYS A 300 22.85 -16.59 14.54
C LYS A 300 22.06 -15.68 13.61
N VAL A 301 20.80 -15.41 13.99
CA VAL A 301 19.92 -14.49 13.30
C VAL A 301 19.49 -13.37 14.25
N THR A 302 19.69 -12.13 13.81
CA THR A 302 19.15 -10.95 14.47
C THR A 302 17.82 -10.58 13.80
N GLY A 303 16.74 -10.57 14.58
CA GLY A 303 15.40 -10.31 14.06
C GLY A 303 14.41 -9.92 15.15
N ASN A 304 13.16 -9.77 14.78
CA ASN A 304 12.10 -9.40 15.71
C ASN A 304 11.72 -10.60 16.60
N ARG A 305 11.61 -10.36 17.90
CA ARG A 305 11.18 -11.36 18.90
C ARG A 305 9.85 -12.04 18.54
N VAL A 306 9.00 -11.37 17.79
CA VAL A 306 7.71 -11.92 17.31
C VAL A 306 7.93 -12.98 16.22
N MET A 307 8.92 -12.77 15.34
CA MET A 307 9.20 -13.65 14.19
C MET A 307 10.08 -14.84 14.56
N LEU A 308 11.11 -14.62 15.36
CA LEU A 308 12.17 -15.62 15.59
C LEU A 308 11.66 -16.98 16.07
N PRO A 309 10.64 -17.11 16.97
CA PRO A 309 10.11 -18.42 17.35
C PRO A 309 9.52 -19.18 16.15
N GLN A 310 8.77 -18.50 15.27
CA GLN A 310 8.21 -19.13 14.07
C GLN A 310 9.29 -19.52 13.06
N LEU A 311 10.30 -18.67 12.88
CA LEU A 311 11.46 -18.96 12.05
C LEU A 311 12.20 -20.21 12.55
N LYS A 312 12.42 -20.29 13.85
CA LYS A 312 13.09 -21.44 14.50
C LYS A 312 12.32 -22.74 14.28
N ALA A 313 10.98 -22.68 14.41
CA ALA A 313 10.10 -23.81 14.15
C ALA A 313 10.10 -24.23 12.67
N ALA A 314 10.06 -23.27 11.74
CA ALA A 314 10.16 -23.53 10.31
C ALA A 314 11.47 -24.23 9.94
N LEU A 315 12.60 -23.68 10.41
CA LEU A 315 13.93 -24.28 10.16
C LEU A 315 14.09 -25.65 10.85
N GLY A 316 13.52 -25.83 12.03
CA GLY A 316 13.45 -27.13 12.70
C GLY A 316 12.68 -28.18 11.90
N GLU A 317 11.55 -27.79 11.26
CA GLU A 317 10.82 -28.67 10.38
C GLU A 317 11.58 -28.98 9.08
N VAL A 318 12.34 -28.00 8.53
CA VAL A 318 13.25 -28.22 7.41
C VAL A 318 14.28 -29.31 7.74
N VAL A 319 14.87 -29.25 8.96
CA VAL A 319 15.81 -30.29 9.44
C VAL A 319 15.10 -31.64 9.55
N THR A 320 13.95 -31.68 10.20
CA THR A 320 13.20 -32.93 10.42
C THR A 320 12.79 -33.61 9.11
N ARG A 321 12.52 -32.82 8.05
CA ARG A 321 12.18 -33.35 6.74
C ARG A 321 13.42 -33.66 5.86
N GLY A 322 14.63 -33.54 6.37
CA GLY A 322 15.87 -33.83 5.64
C GLY A 322 16.18 -32.81 4.53
N LEU A 323 15.63 -31.59 4.62
CA LEU A 323 15.82 -30.55 3.61
C LEU A 323 16.92 -29.53 3.96
N SER A 324 17.74 -29.79 4.98
CA SER A 324 18.77 -28.85 5.46
C SER A 324 19.72 -28.40 4.35
N SER A 325 20.12 -29.28 3.44
CA SER A 325 21.01 -28.95 2.31
C SER A 325 20.38 -28.01 1.27
N LYS A 326 19.07 -27.77 1.35
CA LYS A 326 18.35 -26.83 0.46
C LYS A 326 18.47 -25.38 0.92
N ILE A 327 18.90 -25.15 2.17
CA ILE A 327 19.26 -23.83 2.69
C ILE A 327 20.76 -23.84 2.94
N TYR A 328 21.52 -23.16 2.09
CA TYR A 328 22.98 -23.17 2.12
C TYR A 328 23.60 -21.81 2.33
N HIS A 329 22.79 -20.73 2.32
CA HIS A 329 23.25 -19.38 2.61
C HIS A 329 22.15 -18.55 3.31
N TYR A 330 22.57 -17.79 4.32
CA TYR A 330 21.73 -16.79 4.99
C TYR A 330 22.19 -15.40 4.57
N ASP A 331 21.32 -14.62 3.96
CA ASP A 331 21.65 -13.35 3.34
C ASP A 331 21.21 -12.12 4.14
N GLY A 332 20.44 -12.31 5.21
CA GLY A 332 20.10 -11.22 6.13
C GLY A 332 18.67 -11.27 6.67
N CYS A 333 18.46 -10.59 7.80
CA CYS A 333 17.14 -10.44 8.43
C CYS A 333 16.91 -9.00 8.88
N TYR A 334 17.54 -8.55 9.99
CA TYR A 334 17.35 -7.18 10.46
C TYR A 334 18.33 -6.24 9.79
N VAL A 335 17.83 -5.48 8.81
CA VAL A 335 18.59 -4.48 8.04
C VAL A 335 17.72 -3.23 7.89
N PRO A 336 17.88 -2.24 8.78
CA PRO A 336 17.05 -1.03 8.76
C PRO A 336 17.29 -0.15 7.53
N ARG A 337 16.40 -0.19 6.56
CA ARG A 337 16.49 0.55 5.30
C ARG A 337 15.13 0.76 4.65
N PHE A 338 15.05 1.70 3.74
CA PHE A 338 13.96 1.77 2.78
C PHE A 338 14.06 0.62 1.77
N ILE A 339 12.94 0.25 1.15
CA ILE A 339 12.91 -0.71 0.04
C ILE A 339 13.80 -0.20 -1.08
N ALA A 340 14.75 -1.04 -1.52
CA ALA A 340 15.78 -0.69 -2.52
C ALA A 340 16.56 0.60 -2.18
N HIS A 341 16.70 0.94 -0.89
CA HIS A 341 17.32 2.18 -0.41
C HIS A 341 16.67 3.48 -0.93
N ASP A 342 15.41 3.40 -1.36
CA ASP A 342 14.65 4.52 -1.93
C ASP A 342 13.58 5.02 -0.94
N PRO A 343 13.74 6.23 -0.36
CA PRO A 343 12.78 6.76 0.60
C PRO A 343 11.34 6.89 0.06
N ALA A 344 11.17 6.95 -1.25
CA ALA A 344 9.86 7.02 -1.88
C ALA A 344 9.09 5.68 -1.84
N LYS A 345 9.77 4.56 -1.52
CA LYS A 345 9.17 3.21 -1.52
C LYS A 345 8.68 2.72 -0.15
N GLY A 346 8.92 3.48 0.90
CA GLY A 346 8.59 3.04 2.27
C GLY A 346 9.68 2.17 2.90
N LEU A 347 9.45 1.74 4.15
CA LEU A 347 10.39 0.91 4.88
C LEU A 347 10.28 -0.56 4.46
N SER A 348 11.43 -1.22 4.29
CA SER A 348 11.48 -2.67 4.08
C SER A 348 11.05 -3.43 5.34
N PHE A 349 10.47 -4.63 5.18
CA PHE A 349 10.19 -5.54 6.30
C PHE A 349 11.43 -5.96 7.08
N HIS A 350 12.60 -5.91 6.45
CA HIS A 350 13.89 -6.07 7.13
C HIS A 350 14.12 -5.00 8.20
N THR A 351 13.57 -3.80 8.04
CA THR A 351 13.64 -2.72 9.06
C THR A 351 12.88 -3.09 10.33
N PHE A 352 11.80 -3.83 10.19
CA PHE A 352 11.01 -4.34 11.32
C PHE A 352 11.59 -5.64 11.90
N GLY A 353 12.58 -6.24 11.24
CA GLY A 353 13.16 -7.54 11.60
C GLY A 353 12.18 -8.69 11.39
N THR A 354 11.25 -8.54 10.46
CA THR A 354 10.17 -9.49 10.14
C THR A 354 10.30 -10.13 8.76
N ALA A 355 11.44 -9.97 8.11
CA ALA A 355 11.79 -10.65 6.87
C ALA A 355 13.16 -11.30 6.95
N ILE A 356 13.39 -12.30 6.12
CA ILE A 356 14.65 -13.03 6.00
C ILE A 356 14.91 -13.38 4.54
N ASP A 357 16.17 -13.21 4.12
CA ASP A 357 16.65 -13.61 2.80
C ASP A 357 17.52 -14.86 2.89
N LEU A 358 17.26 -15.84 2.02
CA LEU A 358 17.95 -17.12 1.97
C LEU A 358 18.38 -17.44 0.53
N ASN A 359 19.62 -17.95 0.38
CA ASN A 359 20.16 -18.44 -0.90
C ASN A 359 20.10 -17.39 -2.02
N ALA A 360 20.39 -16.13 -1.72
CA ALA A 360 20.22 -15.01 -2.65
C ALA A 360 20.92 -15.21 -4.00
N ALA A 361 22.11 -15.83 -4.01
CA ALA A 361 22.88 -16.03 -5.24
C ALA A 361 22.10 -16.80 -6.33
N ALA A 362 21.28 -17.78 -5.96
CA ALA A 362 20.45 -18.57 -6.86
C ALA A 362 18.99 -18.08 -6.95
N ASN A 363 18.64 -17.06 -6.20
CA ASN A 363 17.27 -16.59 -6.04
C ASN A 363 17.16 -15.08 -6.24
N GLN A 364 17.82 -14.57 -7.27
CA GLN A 364 17.84 -13.15 -7.57
C GLN A 364 16.44 -12.60 -7.85
N ARG A 365 16.22 -11.37 -7.41
CA ARG A 365 14.98 -10.65 -7.66
C ARG A 365 14.67 -10.53 -9.15
N GLY A 366 13.40 -10.69 -9.52
CA GLY A 366 12.93 -10.70 -10.91
C GLY A 366 13.13 -12.02 -11.64
N THR A 367 13.62 -13.08 -10.96
CA THR A 367 13.77 -14.42 -11.52
C THR A 367 12.76 -15.40 -10.92
N VAL A 368 12.59 -16.56 -11.54
CA VAL A 368 11.78 -17.66 -10.97
C VAL A 368 12.42 -18.20 -9.69
N GLY A 369 13.75 -18.10 -9.61
CA GLY A 369 14.56 -18.62 -8.52
C GLY A 369 14.62 -20.15 -8.43
N GLN A 370 15.53 -20.63 -7.59
CA GLN A 370 15.78 -22.05 -7.36
C GLN A 370 15.45 -22.47 -5.91
N MET A 371 14.67 -21.67 -5.18
CA MET A 371 14.25 -22.02 -3.84
C MET A 371 13.45 -23.34 -3.86
N ASP A 372 13.86 -24.28 -3.01
CA ASP A 372 13.19 -25.58 -2.90
C ASP A 372 11.74 -25.40 -2.44
N ARG A 373 10.79 -25.97 -3.17
CA ARG A 373 9.36 -25.78 -2.91
C ARG A 373 8.91 -26.43 -1.60
N GLY A 374 9.58 -27.51 -1.16
CA GLY A 374 9.34 -28.10 0.15
C GLY A 374 9.72 -27.16 1.29
N VAL A 375 10.82 -26.39 1.13
CA VAL A 375 11.20 -25.32 2.06
C VAL A 375 10.14 -24.20 2.04
N VAL A 376 9.70 -23.77 0.86
CA VAL A 376 8.66 -22.74 0.72
C VAL A 376 7.37 -23.16 1.44
N ASP A 377 6.91 -24.39 1.24
CA ASP A 377 5.68 -24.90 1.86
C ASP A 377 5.78 -24.98 3.39
N ILE A 378 6.97 -25.33 3.91
CA ILE A 378 7.23 -25.30 5.35
C ILE A 378 7.12 -23.87 5.88
N PHE A 379 7.78 -22.91 5.24
CA PHE A 379 7.73 -21.51 5.66
C PHE A 379 6.31 -20.94 5.60
N ARG A 380 5.54 -21.23 4.56
CA ARG A 380 4.11 -20.86 4.47
C ARG A 380 3.28 -21.44 5.61
N LYS A 381 3.48 -22.71 5.93
CA LYS A 381 2.83 -23.38 7.07
C LYS A 381 3.11 -22.62 8.37
N TRP A 382 4.34 -22.14 8.56
CA TRP A 382 4.76 -21.38 9.72
C TRP A 382 4.49 -19.88 9.62
N GLY A 383 3.63 -19.44 8.69
CA GLY A 383 3.10 -18.09 8.65
C GLY A 383 3.92 -17.09 7.84
N PHE A 384 4.89 -17.55 7.06
CA PHE A 384 5.64 -16.68 6.16
C PHE A 384 4.98 -16.59 4.78
N ALA A 385 5.01 -15.43 4.18
CA ALA A 385 4.80 -15.24 2.74
C ALA A 385 6.15 -15.38 2.03
N TRP A 386 6.14 -15.85 0.79
CA TRP A 386 7.32 -16.03 -0.03
C TRP A 386 7.32 -15.07 -1.20
N GLY A 387 8.42 -14.31 -1.39
CA GLY A 387 8.55 -13.33 -2.46
C GLY A 387 8.58 -13.91 -3.87
N GLY A 388 8.80 -15.22 -4.00
CA GLY A 388 8.67 -15.90 -5.30
C GLY A 388 7.25 -15.99 -5.85
N ASP A 389 6.22 -15.71 -5.03
CA ASP A 389 4.82 -15.64 -5.45
C ASP A 389 4.43 -14.24 -5.95
N TRP A 390 5.30 -13.25 -5.80
CA TRP A 390 5.00 -11.88 -6.17
C TRP A 390 4.98 -11.67 -7.67
N HIS A 391 4.29 -10.63 -8.13
CA HIS A 391 4.26 -10.28 -9.55
C HIS A 391 5.68 -9.96 -10.08
N TYR A 392 6.45 -9.19 -9.32
CA TYR A 392 7.89 -9.03 -9.52
C TYR A 392 8.59 -9.86 -8.45
N THR A 393 8.98 -11.05 -8.85
CA THR A 393 9.45 -12.10 -7.93
C THR A 393 10.68 -11.68 -7.13
N ASP A 394 10.73 -12.12 -5.87
CA ASP A 394 11.90 -12.04 -5.00
C ASP A 394 12.10 -13.38 -4.27
N PRO A 395 12.62 -14.40 -4.97
CA PRO A 395 12.58 -15.78 -4.48
C PRO A 395 13.47 -16.05 -3.26
N MET A 396 14.44 -15.16 -2.96
CA MET A 396 15.22 -15.27 -1.72
C MET A 396 14.44 -14.85 -0.48
N HIS A 397 13.40 -14.01 -0.65
CA HIS A 397 12.73 -13.28 0.41
C HIS A 397 11.56 -14.05 1.04
N PHE A 398 11.54 -14.11 2.37
CA PHE A 398 10.42 -14.59 3.17
C PHE A 398 10.06 -13.54 4.21
N GLU A 399 8.78 -13.22 4.36
CA GLU A 399 8.31 -12.24 5.35
C GLU A 399 7.20 -12.79 6.23
N LEU A 400 7.17 -12.37 7.49
CA LEU A 400 6.15 -12.80 8.45
C LEU A 400 4.79 -12.19 8.07
N ALA A 401 3.90 -13.02 7.54
CA ALA A 401 2.57 -12.61 7.09
C ALA A 401 1.48 -12.83 8.14
N LYS A 402 1.64 -13.80 9.04
CA LYS A 402 0.68 -14.08 10.12
C LYS A 402 1.37 -14.69 11.33
N LEU A 403 0.81 -14.46 12.51
CA LEU A 403 1.25 -15.15 13.72
C LEU A 403 0.65 -16.55 13.79
N VAL A 404 1.50 -17.52 14.04
CA VAL A 404 1.17 -18.93 14.28
C VAL A 404 1.65 -19.31 15.67
N GLN A 405 0.84 -20.03 16.42
CA GLN A 405 1.25 -20.49 17.75
C GLN A 405 2.34 -21.56 17.61
N VAL A 406 3.52 -21.28 18.15
CA VAL A 406 4.60 -22.25 18.27
C VAL A 406 4.36 -23.01 19.59
N ARG A 407 4.18 -24.33 19.52
CA ARG A 407 4.02 -25.22 20.67
C ARG A 407 5.35 -25.81 21.08
#